data_ea2768557682307f4196e1a9d33a5601
#
_entry.id   ea2768557682307f4196e1a9d33a5601
#
_cell.length_a   1.000
_cell.length_b   1.000
_cell.length_c   1.000
_cell.angle_alpha   90.00
_cell.angle_beta   90.00
_cell.angle_gamma   90.00
#
_symmetry.space_group_name_H-M   'P 1'
#
loop_
_entity.id
_entity.type
_entity.pdbx_description
1 polymer ?
#
loop_
_entity_poly.entity_id
_entity_poly.type
_entity_poly.pdbx_seq_one_letter_code
_entity_poly.pdbx_strand_id
1 'polypeptide(L)'
;MYKRQNQDDLDIPAGADNVRSDAYYKMEKPSRLVGFMPHMHNRGKRQCLEAIYPDMRVEQLNCVNYDFNWQIVYNYADTVAPLLPAGTIMHVISWHDNSAANRNNPDPRNWVGFGNRTTDDMARHWLTYYYMTDDELKAETAERTRQKSNGTQQN
;
A
#
# COMPACT_ATOMS: atom_id res chain seq x y z
N MET A 1 -1.49 -4.07 12.41
CA MET A 1 -2.77 -3.39 12.70
C MET A 1 -3.58 -3.29 11.42
N TYR A 2 -4.88 -3.59 11.48
CA TYR A 2 -5.80 -3.58 10.33
C TYR A 2 -6.33 -2.17 10.13
N LYS A 3 -6.23 -1.62 8.92
CA LYS A 3 -6.80 -0.32 8.59
C LYS A 3 -7.73 -0.45 7.37
N ARG A 4 -8.90 0.14 7.46
CA ARG A 4 -9.89 0.17 6.39
C ARG A 4 -9.56 1.33 5.45
N GLN A 5 -9.57 1.05 4.17
CA GLN A 5 -9.76 2.03 3.11
C GLN A 5 -11.20 2.56 3.19
N ASN A 6 -11.52 3.69 2.57
CA ASN A 6 -12.89 4.17 2.39
C ASN A 6 -13.67 3.15 1.54
N GLN A 7 -14.11 2.07 2.18
CA GLN A 7 -14.72 0.93 1.51
C GLN A 7 -16.12 1.26 0.99
N ASP A 8 -16.81 2.13 1.70
CA ASP A 8 -18.17 2.51 1.38
C ASP A 8 -18.25 3.37 0.10
N ASP A 9 -17.11 3.93 -0.34
CA ASP A 9 -16.99 4.80 -1.51
C ASP A 9 -16.44 4.07 -2.76
N LEU A 10 -16.27 2.73 -2.70
CA LEU A 10 -15.79 1.99 -3.86
C LEU A 10 -16.86 1.95 -4.95
N ASP A 11 -16.59 2.66 -6.05
CA ASP A 11 -17.47 2.81 -7.20
C ASP A 11 -16.74 2.39 -8.47
N ILE A 12 -17.09 1.20 -8.99
CA ILE A 12 -16.49 0.62 -10.18
C ILE A 12 -17.58 0.49 -11.26
N PRO A 13 -17.69 1.46 -12.19
CA PRO A 13 -18.71 1.42 -13.23
C PRO A 13 -18.60 0.22 -14.16
N ALA A 14 -19.73 -0.18 -14.73
CA ALA A 14 -19.77 -1.23 -15.73
C ALA A 14 -18.87 -0.91 -16.92
N GLY A 15 -18.07 -1.89 -17.34
CA GLY A 15 -17.17 -1.78 -18.49
C GLY A 15 -15.95 -0.87 -18.30
N ALA A 16 -15.84 -0.19 -17.16
CA ALA A 16 -14.73 0.74 -16.92
C ALA A 16 -13.42 -0.03 -16.65
N ASP A 17 -12.35 0.41 -17.27
CA ASP A 17 -11.01 -0.01 -16.94
C ASP A 17 -10.29 1.05 -16.08
N ASN A 18 -9.27 0.65 -15.38
CA ASN A 18 -8.36 1.56 -14.66
C ASN A 18 -9.02 2.52 -13.66
N VAL A 19 -10.08 2.07 -12.99
CA VAL A 19 -10.80 2.82 -11.95
C VAL A 19 -9.93 2.95 -10.73
N ARG A 20 -9.59 4.18 -10.35
CA ARG A 20 -8.70 4.48 -9.22
C ARG A 20 -9.51 4.73 -7.95
N SER A 21 -9.01 4.22 -6.83
CA SER A 21 -9.44 4.56 -5.47
C SER A 21 -8.24 4.80 -4.57
N ASP A 22 -8.40 5.70 -3.60
CA ASP A 22 -7.34 6.17 -2.73
C ASP A 22 -7.71 5.99 -1.26
N ALA A 23 -6.74 5.63 -0.42
CA ALA A 23 -6.90 5.55 1.02
C ALA A 23 -5.73 6.18 1.74
N TYR A 24 -6.02 6.86 2.83
CA TYR A 24 -5.03 7.57 3.62
C TYR A 24 -5.07 7.15 5.09
N TYR A 25 -3.90 7.00 5.67
CA TYR A 25 -3.75 6.71 7.08
C TYR A 25 -2.56 7.47 7.68
N LYS A 26 -2.80 8.27 8.70
CA LYS A 26 -1.75 9.00 9.40
C LYS A 26 -1.11 8.12 10.48
N MET A 27 0.21 8.07 10.49
CA MET A 27 1.00 7.44 11.54
C MET A 27 1.07 8.36 12.75
N GLU A 28 0.40 7.98 13.84
CA GLU A 28 0.33 8.80 15.06
C GLU A 28 1.64 8.78 15.89
N LYS A 29 2.45 7.76 15.69
CA LYS A 29 3.73 7.56 16.39
C LYS A 29 4.81 7.19 15.41
N PRO A 30 6.08 7.46 15.72
CA PRO A 30 7.19 6.91 14.96
C PRO A 30 7.03 5.41 14.80
N SER A 31 7.30 4.90 13.63
CA SER A 31 7.06 3.50 13.30
C SER A 31 8.08 2.98 12.31
N ARG A 32 8.30 1.65 12.33
CA ARG A 32 9.01 0.93 11.28
C ARG A 32 8.04 0.03 10.55
N LEU A 33 7.90 0.23 9.25
CA LEU A 33 7.09 -0.61 8.38
C LEU A 33 7.87 -1.88 8.05
N VAL A 34 7.28 -3.04 8.29
CA VAL A 34 7.93 -4.33 8.02
C VAL A 34 7.27 -5.11 6.90
N GLY A 35 6.01 -4.83 6.59
CA GLY A 35 5.34 -5.54 5.51
C GLY A 35 4.12 -4.82 4.95
N PHE A 36 3.81 -5.15 3.71
CA PHE A 36 2.64 -4.71 2.97
C PHE A 36 1.98 -5.90 2.28
N MET A 37 0.67 -6.07 2.49
CA MET A 37 -0.13 -7.06 1.80
C MET A 37 -1.27 -6.36 1.08
N PRO A 38 -1.22 -6.24 -0.26
CA PRO A 38 -2.33 -5.74 -1.06
C PRO A 38 -3.48 -6.74 -1.08
N HIS A 39 -4.72 -6.25 -1.13
CA HIS A 39 -5.88 -7.10 -1.25
C HIS A 39 -7.02 -6.42 -2.00
N MET A 40 -7.42 -7.04 -3.08
CA MET A 40 -8.59 -6.71 -3.89
C MET A 40 -9.29 -8.02 -4.28
N HIS A 41 -10.38 -7.95 -5.04
CA HIS A 41 -11.01 -9.12 -5.60
C HIS A 41 -10.71 -9.25 -7.10
N ASN A 42 -11.63 -9.87 -7.85
CA ASN A 42 -11.42 -10.27 -9.24
C ASN A 42 -11.13 -9.11 -10.22
N ARG A 43 -11.53 -7.87 -9.85
CA ARG A 43 -11.27 -6.69 -10.68
C ARG A 43 -10.02 -5.92 -10.28
N GLY A 44 -9.34 -6.38 -9.23
CA GLY A 44 -8.07 -5.78 -8.82
C GLY A 44 -7.03 -5.87 -9.93
N LYS A 45 -6.42 -4.73 -10.27
CA LYS A 45 -5.43 -4.59 -11.34
C LYS A 45 -4.05 -4.26 -10.80
N ARG A 46 -3.98 -3.32 -9.85
CA ARG A 46 -2.73 -2.82 -9.30
C ARG A 46 -2.98 -2.15 -7.96
N GLN A 47 -2.02 -2.27 -7.04
CA GLN A 47 -2.04 -1.52 -5.78
C GLN A 47 -0.65 -1.01 -5.43
N CYS A 48 -0.56 0.27 -5.07
CA CYS A 48 0.68 0.93 -4.66
C CYS A 48 0.55 1.49 -3.25
N LEU A 49 1.68 1.52 -2.56
CA LEU A 49 1.84 2.11 -1.23
C LEU A 49 2.86 3.24 -1.30
N GLU A 50 2.47 4.42 -0.85
CA GLU A 50 3.33 5.59 -0.72
C GLU A 50 3.38 6.09 0.73
N ALA A 51 4.48 6.70 1.09
CA ALA A 51 4.61 7.48 2.32
C ALA A 51 4.73 8.96 1.96
N ILE A 52 3.87 9.79 2.53
CA ILE A 52 3.96 11.24 2.49
C ILE A 52 4.49 11.68 3.85
N TYR A 53 5.74 12.10 3.89
CA TYR A 53 6.43 12.47 5.11
C TYR A 53 6.01 13.86 5.62
N PRO A 54 6.27 14.19 6.89
CA PRO A 54 5.91 15.51 7.44
C PRO A 54 6.56 16.70 6.72
N ASP A 55 7.69 16.48 6.03
CA ASP A 55 8.39 17.46 5.17
C ASP A 55 7.82 17.54 3.75
N MET A 56 6.67 16.89 3.50
CA MET A 56 5.98 16.79 2.21
C MET A 56 6.72 15.99 1.14
N ARG A 57 7.83 15.34 1.46
CA ARG A 57 8.47 14.36 0.57
C ARG A 57 7.57 13.16 0.40
N VAL A 58 7.38 12.73 -0.84
CA VAL A 58 6.62 11.54 -1.20
C VAL A 58 7.58 10.44 -1.64
N GLU A 59 7.39 9.24 -1.11
CA GLU A 59 8.19 8.07 -1.48
C GLU A 59 7.27 6.88 -1.77
N GLN A 60 7.41 6.30 -2.97
CA GLN A 60 6.74 5.05 -3.30
C GLN A 60 7.48 3.88 -2.63
N LEU A 61 6.83 3.25 -1.67
CA LEU A 61 7.40 2.15 -0.88
C LEU A 61 7.22 0.80 -1.55
N ASN A 62 6.08 0.60 -2.22
CA ASN A 62 5.77 -0.63 -2.93
C ASN A 62 4.75 -0.34 -4.03
N CYS A 63 4.76 -1.14 -5.09
CA CYS A 63 3.74 -1.08 -6.14
C CYS A 63 3.68 -2.42 -6.87
N VAL A 64 2.53 -3.07 -6.87
CA VAL A 64 2.36 -4.41 -7.42
C VAL A 64 1.27 -4.45 -8.46
N ASN A 65 1.49 -5.17 -9.55
CA ASN A 65 0.41 -5.64 -10.40
C ASN A 65 -0.29 -6.76 -9.64
N TYR A 66 -1.58 -6.57 -9.38
CA TYR A 66 -2.34 -7.47 -8.53
C TYR A 66 -2.82 -8.68 -9.30
N ASP A 67 -2.69 -9.85 -8.69
CA ASP A 67 -3.32 -11.10 -9.14
C ASP A 67 -4.12 -11.69 -7.99
N PHE A 68 -5.42 -11.86 -8.19
CA PHE A 68 -6.33 -12.42 -7.18
C PHE A 68 -5.89 -13.81 -6.71
N ASN A 69 -5.27 -14.60 -7.58
CA ASN A 69 -4.79 -15.95 -7.26
C ASN A 69 -3.42 -15.96 -6.58
N TRP A 70 -2.76 -14.80 -6.44
CA TRP A 70 -1.41 -14.67 -5.89
C TRP A 70 -1.32 -13.55 -4.86
N GLN A 71 -2.00 -13.75 -3.73
CA GLN A 71 -2.05 -12.77 -2.63
C GLN A 71 -0.96 -13.08 -1.61
N ILE A 72 0.10 -12.29 -1.62
CA ILE A 72 1.27 -12.48 -0.75
C ILE A 72 1.56 -11.24 0.08
N VAL A 73 2.29 -11.43 1.16
CA VAL A 73 2.87 -10.35 1.98
C VAL A 73 4.24 -10.00 1.43
N TYR A 74 4.46 -8.74 1.11
CA TYR A 74 5.77 -8.19 0.75
C TYR A 74 6.45 -7.70 2.02
N ASN A 75 7.47 -8.42 2.49
CA ASN A 75 8.24 -8.03 3.67
C ASN A 75 9.47 -7.22 3.25
N TYR A 76 9.72 -6.14 3.97
CA TYR A 76 10.93 -5.34 3.79
C TYR A 76 12.08 -5.99 4.53
N ALA A 77 13.25 -6.07 3.88
CA ALA A 77 14.47 -6.44 4.58
C ALA A 77 14.82 -5.39 5.66
N ASP A 78 15.41 -5.81 6.75
CA ASP A 78 15.66 -4.94 7.91
C ASP A 78 16.44 -3.67 7.57
N THR A 79 17.40 -3.78 6.67
CA THR A 79 18.26 -2.65 6.25
C THR A 79 17.53 -1.57 5.46
N VAL A 80 16.38 -1.91 4.83
CA VAL A 80 15.62 -0.99 3.96
C VAL A 80 14.18 -0.78 4.41
N ALA A 81 13.74 -1.44 5.50
CA ALA A 81 12.40 -1.27 6.05
C ALA A 81 12.11 0.21 6.33
N PRO A 82 11.03 0.80 5.76
CA PRO A 82 10.78 2.24 5.88
C PRO A 82 10.65 2.70 7.33
N LEU A 83 11.35 3.78 7.66
CA LEU A 83 11.25 4.48 8.93
C LEU A 83 10.27 5.65 8.76
N LEU A 84 9.21 5.62 9.53
CA LEU A 84 8.07 6.54 9.40
C LEU A 84 7.99 7.42 10.65
N PRO A 85 8.41 8.68 10.58
CA PRO A 85 8.18 9.65 11.65
C PRO A 85 6.70 9.79 11.98
N ALA A 86 6.38 10.21 13.20
CA ALA A 86 5.01 10.60 13.54
C ALA A 86 4.50 11.68 12.58
N GLY A 87 3.24 11.58 12.17
CA GLY A 87 2.65 12.48 11.19
C GLY A 87 2.81 12.04 9.73
N THR A 88 3.63 11.03 9.42
CA THR A 88 3.68 10.45 8.07
C THR A 88 2.31 9.93 7.66
N ILE A 89 1.88 10.26 6.45
CA ILE A 89 0.64 9.76 5.87
C ILE A 89 0.98 8.59 4.94
N MET A 90 0.43 7.43 5.26
CA MET A 90 0.43 6.28 4.36
C MET A 90 -0.68 6.46 3.35
N HIS A 91 -0.33 6.46 2.08
CA HIS A 91 -1.26 6.59 0.97
C HIS A 91 -1.27 5.29 0.17
N VAL A 92 -2.42 4.66 0.06
CA VAL A 92 -2.62 3.46 -0.74
C VAL A 92 -3.50 3.80 -1.93
N ILE A 93 -3.01 3.45 -3.10
CA ILE A 93 -3.68 3.69 -4.38
C ILE A 93 -4.02 2.33 -4.98
N SER A 94 -5.29 2.13 -5.29
CA SER A 94 -5.78 0.89 -5.92
C SER A 94 -6.39 1.20 -7.28
N TRP A 95 -6.15 0.31 -8.24
CA TRP A 95 -6.78 0.38 -9.57
C TRP A 95 -7.54 -0.90 -9.84
N HIS A 96 -8.74 -0.75 -10.38
CA HIS A 96 -9.64 -1.84 -10.75
C HIS A 96 -9.92 -1.83 -12.26
N ASP A 97 -10.15 -3.01 -12.81
CA ASP A 97 -10.52 -3.23 -14.20
C ASP A 97 -11.81 -4.05 -14.28
N ASN A 98 -12.92 -3.37 -14.56
CA ASN A 98 -14.24 -3.98 -14.76
C ASN A 98 -14.56 -4.16 -16.27
N SER A 99 -13.57 -4.09 -17.12
CA SER A 99 -13.76 -4.26 -18.57
C SER A 99 -13.88 -5.72 -18.98
N ALA A 100 -14.35 -5.96 -20.20
CA ALA A 100 -14.39 -7.28 -20.80
C ALA A 100 -13.01 -7.87 -21.13
N ALA A 101 -11.95 -7.05 -21.08
CA ALA A 101 -10.57 -7.50 -21.27
C ALA A 101 -10.00 -8.20 -20.03
N ASN A 102 -10.55 -7.91 -18.85
CA ASN A 102 -10.16 -8.58 -17.60
C ASN A 102 -10.75 -10.00 -17.55
N ARG A 103 -9.90 -11.00 -17.71
CA ARG A 103 -10.31 -12.43 -17.73
C ARG A 103 -10.84 -12.94 -16.39
N ASN A 104 -10.51 -12.26 -15.29
CA ASN A 104 -10.97 -12.60 -13.93
C ASN A 104 -12.32 -11.93 -13.60
N ASN A 105 -12.80 -11.00 -14.43
CA ASN A 105 -14.04 -10.28 -14.19
C ASN A 105 -15.26 -11.18 -14.39
N PRO A 106 -16.10 -11.42 -13.38
CA PRO A 106 -17.27 -12.30 -13.53
C PRO A 106 -18.34 -11.76 -14.50
N ASP A 107 -18.56 -10.45 -14.52
CA ASP A 107 -19.51 -9.80 -15.45
C ASP A 107 -19.18 -8.30 -15.61
N PRO A 108 -18.65 -7.90 -16.78
CA PRO A 108 -18.30 -6.50 -17.03
C PRO A 108 -19.50 -5.56 -17.25
N ARG A 109 -20.72 -6.10 -17.36
CA ARG A 109 -21.94 -5.32 -17.60
C ARG A 109 -22.52 -4.72 -16.31
N ASN A 110 -22.06 -5.18 -15.15
CA ASN A 110 -22.57 -4.76 -13.86
C ASN A 110 -21.66 -3.70 -13.23
N TRP A 111 -22.28 -2.70 -12.61
CA TRP A 111 -21.62 -1.87 -11.61
C TRP A 111 -21.22 -2.71 -10.39
N VAL A 112 -20.09 -2.39 -9.76
CA VAL A 112 -19.56 -3.10 -8.61
C VAL A 112 -19.11 -2.13 -7.53
N GLY A 113 -19.59 -2.35 -6.32
CA GLY A 113 -19.15 -1.64 -5.13
C GLY A 113 -18.41 -2.56 -4.16
N PHE A 114 -18.21 -2.03 -2.95
CA PHE A 114 -17.62 -2.80 -1.87
C PHE A 114 -18.51 -3.98 -1.45
N GLY A 115 -17.87 -5.14 -1.27
CA GLY A 115 -18.52 -6.31 -0.70
C GLY A 115 -17.53 -7.42 -0.34
N ASN A 116 -18.01 -8.40 0.44
CA ASN A 116 -17.17 -9.49 0.95
C ASN A 116 -17.10 -10.71 0.01
N ARG A 117 -17.98 -10.77 -0.99
CA ARG A 117 -17.97 -11.86 -1.98
C ARG A 117 -16.89 -11.58 -3.02
N THR A 118 -16.30 -12.62 -3.58
CA THR A 118 -15.30 -12.47 -4.68
C THR A 118 -15.86 -11.82 -5.94
N THR A 119 -17.18 -11.86 -6.11
CA THR A 119 -17.92 -11.19 -7.20
C THR A 119 -18.18 -9.71 -6.95
N ASP A 120 -18.14 -9.27 -5.68
CA ASP A 120 -18.04 -7.86 -5.30
C ASP A 120 -16.57 -7.43 -5.43
N ASP A 121 -16.19 -6.24 -4.98
CA ASP A 121 -14.78 -5.89 -4.93
C ASP A 121 -14.36 -5.24 -3.61
N MET A 122 -13.06 -5.16 -3.42
CA MET A 122 -12.41 -4.53 -2.27
C MET A 122 -11.20 -3.74 -2.75
N ALA A 123 -10.87 -2.71 -1.99
CA ALA A 123 -9.60 -2.00 -2.08
C ALA A 123 -8.97 -1.98 -0.68
N ARG A 124 -8.58 -3.16 -0.19
CA ARG A 124 -8.01 -3.36 1.15
C ARG A 124 -6.51 -3.56 1.09
N HIS A 125 -5.88 -3.38 2.23
CA HIS A 125 -4.47 -3.67 2.44
C HIS A 125 -4.20 -3.93 3.92
N TRP A 126 -3.12 -4.64 4.19
CA TRP A 126 -2.58 -4.78 5.54
C TRP A 126 -1.17 -4.21 5.57
N LEU A 127 -0.95 -3.30 6.53
CA LEU A 127 0.36 -2.78 6.86
C LEU A 127 0.82 -3.46 8.16
N THR A 128 1.93 -4.15 8.10
CA THR A 128 2.58 -4.68 9.30
C THR A 128 3.67 -3.72 9.71
N TYR A 129 3.55 -3.16 10.92
CA TYR A 129 4.51 -2.22 11.46
C TYR A 129 4.55 -2.30 12.99
N TYR A 130 5.60 -1.81 13.58
CA TYR A 130 5.68 -1.60 15.02
C TYR A 130 6.04 -0.16 15.34
N TYR A 131 5.61 0.29 16.53
CA TYR A 131 5.92 1.63 17.01
C TYR A 131 7.34 1.68 17.55
N MET A 132 7.95 2.83 17.37
CA MET A 132 9.26 3.20 17.90
C MET A 132 9.11 4.42 18.81
N THR A 133 10.07 4.63 19.66
CA THR A 133 10.29 5.92 20.32
C THR A 133 10.99 6.87 19.35
N ASP A 134 10.93 8.17 19.65
CA ASP A 134 11.65 9.18 18.86
C ASP A 134 13.17 8.95 18.87
N ASP A 135 13.71 8.47 20.01
CA ASP A 135 15.14 8.20 20.15
C ASP A 135 15.57 6.97 19.35
N GLU A 136 14.76 5.90 19.32
CA GLU A 136 15.01 4.74 18.46
C GLU A 136 14.98 5.12 16.99
N LEU A 137 13.99 5.93 16.55
CA LEU A 137 13.91 6.41 15.19
C LEU A 137 15.15 7.22 14.79
N LYS A 138 15.60 8.15 15.66
CA LYS A 138 16.79 8.96 15.42
C LYS A 138 18.05 8.10 15.34
N ALA A 139 18.22 7.18 16.28
CA ALA A 139 19.38 6.29 16.32
C ALA A 139 19.48 5.44 15.05
N GLU A 140 18.38 4.82 14.64
CA GLU A 140 18.37 3.99 13.43
C GLU A 140 18.56 4.80 12.15
N THR A 141 17.97 5.99 12.07
CA THR A 141 18.18 6.91 10.93
C THR A 141 19.65 7.32 10.80
N ALA A 142 20.28 7.67 11.93
CA ALA A 142 21.71 8.03 11.96
C ALA A 142 22.61 6.85 11.56
N GLU A 143 22.30 5.65 12.01
CA GLU A 143 23.04 4.43 11.66
C GLU A 143 22.95 4.14 10.16
N ARG A 144 21.77 4.19 9.57
CA ARG A 144 21.59 4.00 8.12
C ARG A 144 22.30 5.05 7.28
N THR A 145 22.35 6.30 7.77
CA THR A 145 23.09 7.38 7.10
C THR A 145 24.60 7.10 7.11
N ARG A 146 25.14 6.63 8.23
CA ARG A 146 26.56 6.22 8.35
C ARG A 146 26.90 5.06 7.41
N GLN A 147 26.03 4.05 7.35
CA GLN A 147 26.26 2.88 6.47
C GLN A 147 26.27 3.28 4.99
N LYS A 148 25.38 4.17 4.58
CA LYS A 148 25.36 4.70 3.20
C LYS A 148 26.63 5.46 2.84
N SER A 149 27.11 6.34 3.74
CA SER A 149 28.34 7.10 3.52
C SER A 149 29.58 6.21 3.42
N ASN A 150 29.67 5.18 4.23
CA ASN A 150 30.81 4.23 4.20
C ASN A 150 30.78 3.33 2.96
N GLY A 151 29.59 2.94 2.47
CA GLY A 151 29.46 2.12 1.25
C GLY A 151 29.79 2.90 -0.04
N THR A 152 29.63 4.23 -0.04
CA THR A 152 29.94 5.07 -1.21
C THR A 152 31.44 5.33 -1.37
N GLN A 153 32.26 5.11 -0.34
CA GLN A 153 33.72 5.30 -0.38
C GLN A 153 34.49 4.05 -0.85
N GLN A 154 33.81 2.93 -1.09
CA GLN A 154 34.44 1.65 -1.50
C GLN A 154 34.22 1.28 -2.97
N ASN A 155 33.66 2.19 -3.79
CA ASN A 155 33.48 1.97 -5.24
C ASN A 155 34.32 3.03 -6.03
#